data_e68523db508ee7d8a4a8b158bcc21633
#
_entry.id   e68523db508ee7d8a4a8b158bcc21633
#
_cell.length_a   1.000
_cell.length_b   1.000
_cell.length_c   1.000
_cell.angle_alpha   90.00
_cell.angle_beta   90.00
_cell.angle_gamma   90.00
#
_symmetry.space_group_name_H-M   'P 1'
#
loop_
_entity.id
_entity.type
_entity.pdbx_description
1 polymer ?
#
loop_
_entity_poly.entity_id
_entity_poly.type
_entity_poly.pdbx_seq_one_letter_code
_entity_poly.pdbx_strand_id
1 'polypeptide(L)'
;MRLTAIDELVDLAPYEGLIERWLERELADNPLLLAVDRDPDVRRWYVRLRGEQRDFTTIWLTLGQRTLRYETYFMPAPEEQHEAVYEYLLRRNHRLFGMRFSIGDEDAVYLVGQMPLSAVDEVELDRVVGSTYAYVEQYFRPALALGFASRLGA
;
A
#
# COMPACT_ATOMS: atom_id res chain seq x y z
N MET A 1 -29.54 6.55 11.25
CA MET A 1 -28.21 5.99 11.57
C MET A 1 -28.25 5.45 13.00
N ARG A 2 -28.02 4.16 13.16
CA ARG A 2 -28.01 3.54 14.50
C ARG A 2 -26.61 3.69 15.10
N LEU A 3 -26.47 4.52 16.11
CA LEU A 3 -25.21 4.73 16.84
C LEU A 3 -24.85 3.54 17.74
N THR A 4 -25.78 2.63 17.98
CA THR A 4 -25.60 1.46 18.86
C THR A 4 -24.75 0.33 18.26
N ALA A 5 -24.46 0.36 16.95
CA ALA A 5 -23.61 -0.63 16.30
C ALA A 5 -22.10 -0.35 16.47
N ILE A 6 -21.74 0.72 17.15
CA ILE A 6 -20.33 1.16 17.29
C ILE A 6 -19.61 0.38 18.39
N ASP A 7 -20.33 -0.24 19.31
CA ASP A 7 -19.77 -0.88 20.50
C ASP A 7 -19.56 -2.39 20.37
N GLU A 8 -20.00 -3.03 19.29
CA GLU A 8 -19.76 -4.45 19.07
C GLU A 8 -18.41 -4.67 18.39
N LEU A 9 -17.49 -5.33 19.10
CA LEU A 9 -16.22 -5.76 18.53
C LEU A 9 -16.45 -6.86 17.50
N VAL A 10 -15.92 -6.66 16.31
CA VAL A 10 -15.95 -7.66 15.25
C VAL A 10 -14.92 -8.74 15.56
N ASP A 11 -15.29 -10.01 15.40
CA ASP A 11 -14.32 -11.10 15.44
C ASP A 11 -13.48 -11.06 14.15
N LEU A 12 -12.20 -10.76 14.31
CA LEU A 12 -11.26 -10.62 13.19
C LEU A 12 -10.64 -11.93 12.74
N ALA A 13 -10.83 -13.02 13.48
CA ALA A 13 -10.21 -14.30 13.16
C ALA A 13 -10.55 -14.84 11.75
N PRO A 14 -11.80 -14.74 11.25
CA PRO A 14 -12.11 -15.15 9.88
C PRO A 14 -11.35 -14.35 8.83
N TYR A 15 -11.20 -13.05 9.02
CA TYR A 15 -10.46 -12.16 8.11
C TYR A 15 -8.96 -12.45 8.15
N GLU A 16 -8.40 -12.65 9.35
CA GLU A 16 -7.00 -13.07 9.50
C GLU A 16 -6.73 -14.36 8.73
N GLY A 17 -7.57 -15.36 8.92
CA GLY A 17 -7.44 -16.66 8.25
C GLY A 17 -7.52 -16.54 6.74
N LEU A 18 -8.43 -15.72 6.23
CA LEU A 18 -8.58 -15.49 4.80
C LEU A 18 -7.33 -14.83 4.21
N ILE A 19 -6.82 -13.78 4.87
CA ILE A 19 -5.62 -13.06 4.43
C ILE A 19 -4.41 -13.99 4.46
N GLU A 20 -4.21 -14.74 5.53
CA GLU A 20 -3.06 -15.64 5.67
C GLU A 20 -3.08 -16.77 4.63
N ARG A 21 -4.23 -17.36 4.37
CA ARG A 21 -4.36 -18.40 3.33
C ARG A 21 -4.10 -17.83 1.94
N TRP A 22 -4.59 -16.64 1.65
CA TRP A 22 -4.37 -15.99 0.37
C TRP A 22 -2.88 -15.67 0.19
N LEU A 23 -2.23 -15.08 1.20
CA LEU A 23 -0.80 -14.75 1.15
C LEU A 23 0.08 -16.00 1.01
N GLU A 24 -0.27 -17.09 1.69
CA GLU A 24 0.44 -18.36 1.59
C GLU A 24 0.41 -18.90 0.16
N ARG A 25 -0.76 -18.86 -0.49
CA ARG A 25 -0.88 -19.29 -1.89
C ARG A 25 -0.12 -18.38 -2.83
N GLU A 26 -0.21 -17.07 -2.64
CA GLU A 26 0.51 -16.10 -3.46
C GLU A 26 2.03 -16.27 -3.32
N LEU A 27 2.51 -16.53 -2.11
CA LEU A 27 3.93 -16.76 -1.89
C LEU A 27 4.43 -18.02 -2.62
N ALA A 28 3.59 -19.04 -2.74
CA ALA A 28 3.90 -20.26 -3.47
C ALA A 28 3.84 -20.08 -4.99
N ASP A 29 2.86 -19.30 -5.48
CA ASP A 29 2.49 -19.27 -6.90
C ASP A 29 2.95 -18.01 -7.65
N ASN A 30 3.13 -16.89 -6.94
CA ASN A 30 3.49 -15.61 -7.56
C ASN A 30 5.00 -15.34 -7.44
N PRO A 31 5.75 -15.41 -8.55
CA PRO A 31 7.21 -15.24 -8.49
C PRO A 31 7.66 -13.84 -8.10
N LEU A 32 6.79 -12.83 -8.20
CA LEU A 32 7.11 -11.47 -7.76
C LEU A 32 7.06 -11.32 -6.25
N LEU A 33 6.30 -12.17 -5.56
CA LEU A 33 6.12 -12.10 -4.11
C LEU A 33 7.25 -12.86 -3.43
N LEU A 34 8.15 -12.13 -2.78
CA LEU A 34 9.42 -12.67 -2.26
C LEU A 34 9.31 -13.14 -0.81
N ALA A 35 8.54 -12.44 -0.01
CA ALA A 35 8.43 -12.73 1.41
C ALA A 35 7.15 -12.15 2.00
N VAL A 36 6.65 -12.79 3.04
CA VAL A 36 5.56 -12.29 3.88
C VAL A 36 6.00 -12.42 5.33
N ASP A 37 6.04 -11.30 6.05
CA ASP A 37 6.32 -11.27 7.46
C ASP A 37 5.07 -10.85 8.23
N ARG A 38 4.86 -11.44 9.40
CA ARG A 38 3.74 -11.14 10.29
C ARG A 38 4.24 -10.32 11.48
N ASP A 39 3.61 -9.18 11.73
CA ASP A 39 3.92 -8.37 12.92
C ASP A 39 3.51 -9.15 14.18
N PRO A 40 4.37 -9.23 15.20
CA PRO A 40 4.06 -9.99 16.41
C PRO A 40 3.03 -9.32 17.33
N ASP A 41 2.85 -8.00 17.23
CA ASP A 41 2.06 -7.22 18.19
C ASP A 41 0.71 -6.75 17.62
N VAL A 42 0.63 -6.56 16.31
CA VAL A 42 -0.58 -6.08 15.63
C VAL A 42 -0.96 -6.99 14.46
N ARG A 43 -2.20 -6.90 14.02
CA ARG A 43 -2.67 -7.68 12.87
C ARG A 43 -2.21 -7.02 11.58
N ARG A 44 -0.93 -7.20 11.28
CA ARG A 44 -0.27 -6.61 10.11
C ARG A 44 0.63 -7.61 9.43
N TRP A 45 0.60 -7.60 8.10
CA TRP A 45 1.47 -8.39 7.24
C TRP A 45 2.31 -7.47 6.37
N TYR A 46 3.58 -7.78 6.25
CA TYR A 46 4.52 -7.07 5.37
C TYR A 46 4.73 -7.94 4.14
N VAL A 47 4.22 -7.49 3.00
CA VAL A 47 4.26 -8.24 1.74
C VAL A 47 5.33 -7.61 0.86
N ARG A 48 6.43 -8.33 0.64
CA ARG A 48 7.55 -7.83 -0.14
C ARG A 48 7.50 -8.37 -1.55
N LEU A 49 7.49 -7.45 -2.53
CA LEU A 49 7.47 -7.79 -3.96
C LEU A 49 8.75 -7.27 -4.63
N ARG A 50 9.19 -8.02 -5.63
CA ARG A 50 10.29 -7.60 -6.51
C ARG A 50 9.76 -6.63 -7.55
N GLY A 51 10.41 -5.46 -7.69
CA GLY A 51 10.08 -4.50 -8.73
C GLY A 51 11.12 -4.46 -9.84
N GLU A 52 10.80 -3.77 -10.91
CA GLU A 52 11.70 -3.46 -12.02
C GLU A 52 12.16 -2.01 -11.97
N GLN A 53 11.23 -1.09 -11.77
CA GLN A 53 11.51 0.34 -11.68
C GLN A 53 12.01 0.74 -10.30
N ARG A 54 11.63 -0.01 -9.32
CA ARG A 54 12.08 0.07 -7.94
C ARG A 54 12.41 -1.36 -7.51
N ASP A 55 13.56 -1.57 -6.88
CA ASP A 55 14.04 -2.92 -6.57
C ASP A 55 13.05 -3.74 -5.77
N PHE A 56 12.45 -3.14 -4.76
CA PHE A 56 11.47 -3.80 -3.90
C PHE A 56 10.33 -2.86 -3.55
N THR A 57 9.14 -3.43 -3.40
CA THR A 57 7.98 -2.75 -2.85
C THR A 57 7.46 -3.59 -1.70
N THR A 58 7.33 -3.01 -0.52
CA THR A 58 6.76 -3.67 0.65
C THR A 58 5.40 -3.07 0.95
N ILE A 59 4.37 -3.89 0.88
CA ILE A 59 2.99 -3.47 1.18
C ILE A 59 2.65 -3.92 2.59
N TRP A 60 2.14 -2.99 3.39
CA TRP A 60 1.65 -3.26 4.74
C TRP A 60 0.15 -3.43 4.68
N LEU A 61 -0.32 -4.62 5.03
CA LEU A 61 -1.75 -4.92 5.18
C LEU A 61 -2.06 -4.91 6.68
N THR A 62 -2.89 -3.99 7.13
CA THR A 62 -3.24 -3.86 8.56
C THR A 62 -4.73 -4.06 8.75
N LEU A 63 -5.08 -5.08 9.51
CA LEU A 63 -6.46 -5.45 9.81
C LEU A 63 -6.91 -4.77 11.10
N GLY A 64 -7.92 -3.91 10.99
CA GLY A 64 -8.55 -3.23 12.11
C GLY A 64 -10.00 -3.65 12.30
N GLN A 65 -10.66 -3.05 13.27
CA GLN A 65 -12.05 -3.37 13.61
C GLN A 65 -13.07 -2.98 12.54
N ARG A 66 -12.72 -2.07 11.65
CA ARG A 66 -13.64 -1.55 10.62
C ARG A 66 -13.13 -1.73 9.22
N THR A 67 -11.81 -1.74 9.05
CA THR A 67 -11.19 -1.69 7.74
C THR A 67 -9.96 -2.59 7.65
N LEU A 68 -9.67 -3.03 6.44
CA LEU A 68 -8.33 -3.45 6.06
C LEU A 68 -7.65 -2.23 5.45
N ARG A 69 -6.57 -1.79 6.08
CA ARG A 69 -5.73 -0.71 5.57
C ARG A 69 -4.55 -1.31 4.82
N TYR A 70 -4.21 -0.70 3.68
CA TYR A 70 -3.05 -1.09 2.90
C TYR A 70 -2.25 0.14 2.56
N GLU A 71 -0.93 0.03 2.72
CA GLU A 71 -0.04 1.16 2.49
C GLU A 71 1.34 0.69 2.07
N THR A 72 2.04 1.51 1.32
CA THR A 72 3.44 1.29 0.98
C THR A 72 4.20 2.61 1.01
N TYR A 73 5.41 2.57 1.51
CA TYR A 73 6.35 3.67 1.39
C TYR A 73 6.69 3.84 -0.09
N PHE A 74 6.53 5.06 -0.60
CA PHE A 74 6.73 5.33 -2.02
C PHE A 74 8.08 5.98 -2.29
N MET A 75 8.37 7.11 -1.66
CA MET A 75 9.64 7.81 -1.81
C MET A 75 9.93 8.67 -0.59
N PRO A 76 11.20 9.00 -0.32
CA PRO A 76 11.52 9.94 0.74
C PRO A 76 11.00 11.35 0.42
N ALA A 77 10.99 12.22 1.42
CA ALA A 77 10.69 13.63 1.20
C ALA A 77 11.54 14.16 0.04
N PRO A 78 10.95 14.90 -0.92
CA PRO A 78 11.74 15.49 -2.01
C PRO A 78 12.82 16.41 -1.46
N GLU A 79 13.99 16.40 -2.07
CA GLU A 79 15.08 17.32 -1.72
C GLU A 79 14.94 18.65 -2.45
N GLU A 80 14.24 18.65 -3.58
CA GLU A 80 14.04 19.82 -4.43
C GLU A 80 12.70 19.73 -5.15
N GLN A 81 12.26 20.82 -5.74
CA GLN A 81 11.03 20.91 -6.54
C GLN A 81 9.80 20.32 -5.85
N HIS A 82 9.63 20.61 -4.57
CA HIS A 82 8.52 20.09 -3.76
C HIS A 82 7.16 20.32 -4.42
N GLU A 83 6.92 21.53 -4.91
CA GLU A 83 5.66 21.87 -5.58
C GLU A 83 5.41 20.99 -6.81
N ALA A 84 6.42 20.82 -7.66
CA ALA A 84 6.32 20.01 -8.86
C ALA A 84 6.04 18.53 -8.53
N VAL A 85 6.72 18.00 -7.51
CA VAL A 85 6.49 16.62 -7.03
C VAL A 85 5.06 16.45 -6.55
N TYR A 86 4.61 17.35 -5.67
CA TYR A 86 3.28 17.25 -5.08
C TYR A 86 2.17 17.46 -6.12
N GLU A 87 2.35 18.38 -7.04
CA GLU A 87 1.42 18.56 -8.16
C GLU A 87 1.33 17.30 -9.02
N TYR A 88 2.48 16.71 -9.35
CA TYR A 88 2.53 15.47 -10.11
C TYR A 88 1.71 14.36 -9.41
N LEU A 89 1.96 14.15 -8.11
CA LEU A 89 1.29 13.11 -7.34
C LEU A 89 -0.20 13.38 -7.17
N LEU A 90 -0.59 14.61 -6.88
CA LEU A 90 -2.00 14.97 -6.75
C LEU A 90 -2.77 14.77 -8.08
N ARG A 91 -2.14 15.06 -9.20
CA ARG A 91 -2.73 14.79 -10.50
C ARG A 91 -2.90 13.29 -10.77
N ARG A 92 -1.94 12.46 -10.31
CA ARG A 92 -2.07 11.00 -10.40
C ARG A 92 -3.22 10.50 -9.53
N ASN A 93 -3.40 11.06 -8.34
CA ASN A 93 -4.50 10.68 -7.43
C ASN A 93 -5.87 10.71 -8.11
N HIS A 94 -6.08 11.60 -9.06
CA HIS A 94 -7.31 11.69 -9.82
C HIS A 94 -7.63 10.41 -10.62
N ARG A 95 -6.61 9.62 -10.94
CA ARG A 95 -6.73 8.40 -11.78
C ARG A 95 -6.61 7.10 -11.01
N LEU A 96 -6.17 7.15 -9.74
CA LEU A 96 -5.97 5.95 -8.96
C LEU A 96 -7.32 5.41 -8.45
N PHE A 97 -7.46 4.09 -8.46
CA PHE A 97 -8.63 3.43 -7.91
C PHE A 97 -8.32 2.88 -6.52
N GLY A 98 -9.08 3.32 -5.53
CA GLY A 98 -9.01 2.79 -4.16
C GLY A 98 -7.76 3.17 -3.39
N MET A 99 -6.91 4.04 -3.92
CA MET A 99 -5.64 4.44 -3.32
C MET A 99 -5.35 5.91 -3.59
N ARG A 100 -4.44 6.46 -2.84
CA ARG A 100 -3.98 7.85 -3.01
C ARG A 100 -2.55 8.02 -2.50
N PHE A 101 -1.83 8.93 -3.10
CA PHE A 101 -0.56 9.40 -2.56
C PHE A 101 -0.83 10.34 -1.38
N SER A 102 -0.01 10.22 -0.35
CA SER A 102 -0.14 10.98 0.88
C SER A 102 1.24 11.31 1.43
N ILE A 103 1.35 12.46 2.08
CA ILE A 103 2.56 12.81 2.83
C ILE A 103 2.37 12.25 4.24
N GLY A 104 3.31 11.40 4.66
CA GLY A 104 3.27 10.76 5.97
C GLY A 104 4.41 11.24 6.86
N ASP A 105 4.84 10.34 7.75
CA ASP A 105 5.91 10.63 8.69
C ASP A 105 7.21 11.03 7.97
N GLU A 106 7.96 11.94 8.57
CA GLU A 106 9.23 12.46 8.03
C GLU A 106 9.06 13.11 6.64
N ASP A 107 7.86 13.58 6.33
CA ASP A 107 7.48 14.14 5.03
C ASP A 107 7.68 13.18 3.85
N ALA A 108 7.88 11.91 4.13
CA ALA A 108 7.95 10.89 3.09
C ALA A 108 6.60 10.71 2.40
N VAL A 109 6.64 10.28 1.15
CA VAL A 109 5.44 10.01 0.36
C VAL A 109 5.06 8.53 0.49
N TYR A 110 3.80 8.29 0.77
CA TYR A 110 3.20 6.96 0.86
C TYR A 110 2.08 6.82 -0.17
N LEU A 111 1.84 5.60 -0.59
CA LEU A 111 0.65 5.23 -1.34
C LEU A 111 -0.24 4.45 -0.38
N VAL A 112 -1.46 4.94 -0.12
CA VAL A 112 -2.32 4.43 0.95
C VAL A 112 -3.75 4.22 0.47
N GLY A 113 -4.44 3.30 1.11
CA GLY A 113 -5.86 3.07 0.90
C GLY A 113 -6.45 2.20 2.00
N GLN A 114 -7.74 2.02 1.95
CA GLN A 114 -8.45 1.15 2.89
C GLN A 114 -9.77 0.68 2.28
N MET A 115 -10.23 -0.46 2.77
CA MET A 115 -11.55 -0.98 2.42
C MET A 115 -12.30 -1.41 3.67
N PRO A 116 -13.63 -1.35 3.68
CA PRO A 116 -14.39 -1.90 4.80
C PRO A 116 -14.20 -3.41 4.89
N LEU A 117 -14.30 -3.96 6.11
CA LEU A 117 -14.15 -5.41 6.31
C LEU A 117 -15.08 -6.23 5.44
N SER A 118 -16.30 -5.73 5.22
CA SER A 118 -17.29 -6.41 4.38
C SER A 118 -16.86 -6.59 2.92
N ALA A 119 -15.87 -5.82 2.46
CA ALA A 119 -15.33 -5.92 1.10
C ALA A 119 -14.13 -6.85 1.00
N VAL A 120 -13.58 -7.31 2.12
CA VAL A 120 -12.37 -8.16 2.11
C VAL A 120 -12.70 -9.55 1.61
N ASP A 121 -12.16 -9.87 0.45
CA ASP A 121 -12.16 -11.21 -0.13
C ASP A 121 -10.89 -11.40 -0.97
N GLU A 122 -10.70 -12.58 -1.52
CA GLU A 122 -9.49 -12.89 -2.29
C GLU A 122 -9.35 -12.05 -3.55
N VAL A 123 -10.46 -11.74 -4.22
CA VAL A 123 -10.47 -10.91 -5.43
C VAL A 123 -10.00 -9.49 -5.10
N GLU A 124 -10.49 -8.93 -3.99
CA GLU A 124 -10.10 -7.60 -3.54
C GLU A 124 -8.65 -7.56 -3.02
N LEU A 125 -8.18 -8.61 -2.36
CA LEU A 125 -6.77 -8.71 -1.96
C LEU A 125 -5.85 -8.73 -3.18
N ASP A 126 -6.20 -9.49 -4.20
CA ASP A 126 -5.47 -9.55 -5.46
C ASP A 126 -5.43 -8.18 -6.15
N ARG A 127 -6.59 -7.52 -6.22
CA ARG A 127 -6.70 -6.17 -6.79
C ARG A 127 -5.84 -5.16 -6.04
N VAL A 128 -5.88 -5.17 -4.71
CA VAL A 128 -5.13 -4.24 -3.87
C VAL A 128 -3.62 -4.42 -4.04
N VAL A 129 -3.13 -5.65 -3.93
CA VAL A 129 -1.70 -5.93 -4.06
C VAL A 129 -1.21 -5.65 -5.48
N GLY A 130 -1.97 -6.09 -6.48
CA GLY A 130 -1.64 -5.85 -7.89
C GLY A 130 -1.66 -4.38 -8.26
N SER A 131 -2.67 -3.63 -7.81
CA SER A 131 -2.78 -2.20 -8.08
C SER A 131 -1.68 -1.40 -7.39
N THR A 132 -1.38 -1.71 -6.13
CA THR A 132 -0.29 -1.06 -5.39
C THR A 132 1.03 -1.24 -6.13
N TYR A 133 1.33 -2.47 -6.50
CA TYR A 133 2.53 -2.80 -7.28
C TYR A 133 2.59 -2.02 -8.60
N ALA A 134 1.51 -2.06 -9.37
CA ALA A 134 1.45 -1.39 -10.67
C ALA A 134 1.62 0.13 -10.56
N TYR A 135 0.99 0.76 -9.59
CA TYR A 135 1.11 2.21 -9.38
C TYR A 135 2.52 2.61 -8.95
N VAL A 136 3.16 1.86 -8.05
CA VAL A 136 4.55 2.11 -7.68
C VAL A 136 5.47 2.00 -8.90
N GLU A 137 5.34 0.93 -9.66
CA GLU A 137 6.16 0.73 -10.86
C GLU A 137 5.95 1.83 -11.91
N GLN A 138 4.73 2.31 -12.05
CA GLN A 138 4.40 3.33 -13.04
C GLN A 138 4.88 4.73 -12.65
N TYR A 139 4.77 5.11 -11.38
CA TYR A 139 4.95 6.50 -10.96
C TYR A 139 6.22 6.77 -10.18
N PHE A 140 6.95 5.74 -9.75
CA PHE A 140 8.12 5.94 -8.89
C PHE A 140 9.22 6.76 -9.57
N ARG A 141 9.71 6.33 -10.73
CA ARG A 141 10.81 7.02 -11.42
C ARG A 141 10.49 8.45 -11.84
N PRO A 142 9.35 8.73 -12.44
CA PRO A 142 9.00 10.12 -12.75
C PRO A 142 8.94 11.04 -11.54
N ALA A 143 8.39 10.57 -10.42
CA ALA A 143 8.34 11.36 -9.18
C ALA A 143 9.73 11.57 -8.59
N LEU A 144 10.55 10.52 -8.56
CA LEU A 144 11.92 10.59 -8.06
C LEU A 144 12.77 11.56 -8.90
N ALA A 145 12.61 11.52 -10.21
CA ALA A 145 13.33 12.41 -11.14
C ALA A 145 13.01 13.89 -10.89
N LEU A 146 11.81 14.22 -10.45
CA LEU A 146 11.44 15.59 -10.08
C LEU A 146 12.08 16.02 -8.76
N GLY A 147 11.96 15.17 -7.73
CA GLY A 147 12.37 15.52 -6.37
C GLY A 147 13.86 15.36 -6.07
N PHE A 148 14.58 14.65 -6.93
CA PHE A 148 15.99 14.29 -6.74
C PHE A 148 16.81 14.48 -8.01
N ALA A 149 16.41 15.40 -8.86
CA ALA A 149 17.06 15.64 -10.17
C ALA A 149 18.57 15.86 -10.06
N SER A 150 19.00 16.67 -9.08
CA SER A 150 20.42 16.97 -8.88
C SER A 150 21.25 15.76 -8.49
N ARG A 151 20.66 14.81 -7.74
CA ARG A 151 21.32 13.56 -7.36
C ARG A 151 21.42 12.57 -8.51
N LEU A 152 20.42 12.57 -9.39
CA LEU A 152 20.36 11.61 -10.49
C LEU A 152 21.21 12.03 -11.69
N GLY A 153 21.91 13.16 -11.59
CA GLY A 153 22.77 13.64 -12.66
C GLY A 153 22.04 14.10 -13.91
N ALA A 154 20.79 14.47 -13.73
CA ALA A 154 19.95 14.95 -14.83
C ALA A 154 20.24 16.41 -15.14
#